data_fb87f581654243874bb7718f67a21894
#
_entry.id   fb87f581654243874bb7718f67a21894
#
_cell.length_a   1.000
_cell.length_b   1.000
_cell.length_c   1.000
_cell.angle_alpha   90.00
_cell.angle_beta   90.00
_cell.angle_gamma   90.00
#
_symmetry.space_group_name_H-M   'P 1'
#
loop_
_entity.id
_entity.type
_entity.pdbx_description
1 polymer ?
#
loop_
_entity_poly.entity_id
_entity_poly.type
_entity_poly.pdbx_seq_one_letter_code
_entity_poly.pdbx_strand_id
1 'polypeptide(L)'
;MAEKVLAALKVAPATTELREFDLPDIPPDAALLKVEVAGVCGTDVSQYKLPLRGAPLIMGHENVGHLAKVGSAFARHKGFQEGDLVFLEHYLPCGHCEWDHMGEYRHCAATEWFYDPKAIRYGYTAIDVAPSLWGGFSHYVYLPLNAVLHKVPAGLSPELAGIATPMSNGIQWTLFDGGVGYASTVLIQGPGQQGLCCAMAAKQAGADRIIVTGTSKDARRLEVARAFGADAVIDVQKEDSLARILEITDGRGVDVVVDCTSGGGTAPVLLGIEATKRRGGTMVAQGEGNAMFPDFPIGRLTRKGMTLKSARGHSYRAVELALHHLVSRRFPLELMTTHRFGLAEVDYAIKSVGGEGAPGAIHVSVMPWK
;
A
#
# COMPACT_ATOMS: atom_id res chain seq x y z
N MET A 1 -36.16 -10.66 -9.36
CA MET A 1 -35.61 -9.70 -8.37
C MET A 1 -34.16 -9.48 -8.76
N ALA A 2 -33.67 -8.24 -8.77
CA ALA A 2 -32.26 -7.98 -8.99
C ALA A 2 -31.41 -8.65 -7.89
N GLU A 3 -30.26 -9.21 -8.27
CA GLU A 3 -29.31 -9.75 -7.31
C GLU A 3 -28.78 -8.61 -6.43
N LYS A 4 -28.72 -8.82 -5.11
CA LYS A 4 -28.28 -7.81 -4.15
C LYS A 4 -26.80 -7.96 -3.84
N VAL A 5 -26.13 -6.83 -3.70
CA VAL A 5 -24.71 -6.71 -3.33
C VAL A 5 -24.62 -6.10 -1.94
N LEU A 6 -23.98 -6.78 -1.02
CA LEU A 6 -23.70 -6.23 0.31
C LEU A 6 -22.38 -5.49 0.31
N ALA A 7 -22.35 -4.31 0.97
CA ALA A 7 -21.16 -3.50 1.14
C ALA A 7 -21.12 -2.86 2.54
N ALA A 8 -19.92 -2.65 3.06
CA ALA A 8 -19.68 -1.86 4.28
C ALA A 8 -19.35 -0.41 3.89
N LEU A 9 -20.23 0.51 4.26
CA LEU A 9 -20.12 1.92 3.97
C LEU A 9 -19.58 2.69 5.16
N LYS A 10 -18.63 3.55 4.92
CA LYS A 10 -18.31 4.62 5.85
C LYS A 10 -19.41 5.68 5.78
N VAL A 11 -20.14 5.89 6.88
CA VAL A 11 -21.29 6.82 6.97
C VAL A 11 -21.03 8.02 7.85
N ALA A 12 -20.02 7.94 8.72
CA ALA A 12 -19.56 9.01 9.60
C ALA A 12 -18.10 8.77 10.00
N PRO A 13 -17.41 9.71 10.66
CA PRO A 13 -16.11 9.45 11.27
C PRO A 13 -16.16 8.22 12.17
N ALA A 14 -15.23 7.31 11.97
CA ALA A 14 -15.06 6.06 12.73
C ALA A 14 -16.32 5.16 12.78
N THR A 15 -17.16 5.20 11.74
CA THR A 15 -18.43 4.45 11.69
C THR A 15 -18.66 3.87 10.31
N THR A 16 -18.88 2.54 10.25
CA THR A 16 -19.38 1.87 9.05
C THR A 16 -20.74 1.23 9.30
N GLU A 17 -21.52 1.05 8.26
CA GLU A 17 -22.79 0.28 8.26
C GLU A 17 -22.86 -0.62 7.04
N LEU A 18 -23.53 -1.76 7.17
CA LEU A 18 -23.83 -2.63 6.04
C LEU A 18 -25.01 -2.10 5.27
N ARG A 19 -24.89 -2.09 3.93
CA ARG A 19 -25.97 -1.68 3.03
C ARG A 19 -26.02 -2.58 1.80
N GLU A 20 -27.24 -2.85 1.33
CA GLU A 20 -27.47 -3.56 0.09
C GLU A 20 -27.60 -2.60 -1.09
N PHE A 21 -27.02 -3.00 -2.22
CA PHE A 21 -27.15 -2.34 -3.51
C PHE A 21 -27.69 -3.32 -4.54
N ASP A 22 -28.32 -2.81 -5.58
CA ASP A 22 -28.64 -3.61 -6.74
C ASP A 22 -27.37 -3.88 -7.55
N LEU A 23 -27.20 -5.12 -8.01
CA LEU A 23 -26.11 -5.45 -8.92
C LEU A 23 -26.33 -4.71 -10.24
N PRO A 24 -25.39 -3.86 -10.70
CA PRO A 24 -25.59 -3.08 -11.92
C PRO A 24 -25.54 -3.96 -13.16
N ASP A 25 -26.28 -3.57 -14.18
CA ASP A 25 -26.06 -4.09 -15.53
C ASP A 25 -24.67 -3.69 -16.02
N ILE A 26 -23.96 -4.63 -16.65
CA ILE A 26 -22.59 -4.41 -17.10
C ILE A 26 -22.62 -4.10 -18.61
N PRO A 27 -22.32 -2.86 -19.00
CA PRO A 27 -22.28 -2.46 -20.41
C PRO A 27 -21.07 -3.09 -21.12
N PRO A 28 -21.01 -3.06 -22.47
CA PRO A 28 -19.95 -3.69 -23.23
C PRO A 28 -18.52 -3.25 -22.88
N ASP A 29 -18.36 -2.01 -22.38
CA ASP A 29 -17.08 -1.39 -22.04
C ASP A 29 -16.74 -1.43 -20.55
N ALA A 30 -17.41 -2.26 -19.76
CA ALA A 30 -17.18 -2.42 -18.34
C ALA A 30 -17.05 -3.89 -17.94
N ALA A 31 -16.66 -4.12 -16.69
CA ALA A 31 -16.62 -5.43 -16.05
C ALA A 31 -17.05 -5.33 -14.58
N LEU A 32 -17.24 -6.47 -13.96
CA LEU A 32 -17.57 -6.62 -12.54
C LEU A 32 -16.55 -7.55 -11.88
N LEU A 33 -15.89 -7.07 -10.85
CA LEU A 33 -14.97 -7.84 -10.01
C LEU A 33 -15.75 -8.41 -8.83
N LYS A 34 -15.78 -9.73 -8.67
CA LYS A 34 -16.16 -10.40 -7.43
C LYS A 34 -14.96 -10.36 -6.50
N VAL A 35 -15.06 -9.59 -5.42
CA VAL A 35 -13.95 -9.39 -4.48
C VAL A 35 -13.76 -10.63 -3.62
N GLU A 36 -12.59 -11.25 -3.69
CA GLU A 36 -12.19 -12.34 -2.80
C GLU A 36 -11.50 -11.81 -1.55
N VAL A 37 -10.65 -10.78 -1.73
CA VAL A 37 -9.86 -10.16 -0.67
C VAL A 37 -9.73 -8.66 -0.94
N ALA A 38 -9.97 -7.87 0.09
CA ALA A 38 -9.63 -6.46 0.13
C ALA A 38 -8.68 -6.20 1.30
N GLY A 39 -7.43 -5.82 1.02
CA GLY A 39 -6.45 -5.45 2.03
C GLY A 39 -6.85 -4.15 2.75
N VAL A 40 -6.50 -4.06 4.03
CA VAL A 40 -6.70 -2.85 4.83
C VAL A 40 -5.38 -2.09 4.95
N CYS A 41 -5.36 -0.88 4.40
CA CYS A 41 -4.20 0.00 4.38
C CYS A 41 -4.16 0.96 5.58
N GLY A 42 -2.98 1.51 5.89
CA GLY A 42 -2.85 2.62 6.84
C GLY A 42 -3.63 3.88 6.43
N THR A 43 -3.81 4.09 5.12
CA THR A 43 -4.64 5.18 4.60
C THR A 43 -6.14 4.98 4.87
N ASP A 44 -6.61 3.73 4.94
CA ASP A 44 -7.99 3.45 5.39
C ASP A 44 -8.18 3.87 6.83
N VAL A 45 -7.19 3.64 7.71
CA VAL A 45 -7.24 4.08 9.11
C VAL A 45 -7.37 5.60 9.21
N SER A 46 -6.56 6.33 8.44
CA SER A 46 -6.61 7.80 8.43
C SER A 46 -7.95 8.30 7.87
N GLN A 47 -8.38 7.76 6.73
CA GLN A 47 -9.64 8.15 6.08
C GLN A 47 -10.86 7.81 6.92
N TYR A 48 -10.85 6.68 7.63
CA TYR A 48 -11.93 6.24 8.51
C TYR A 48 -12.23 7.27 9.60
N LYS A 49 -11.20 7.92 10.14
CA LYS A 49 -11.31 8.94 11.21
C LYS A 49 -11.73 10.32 10.71
N LEU A 50 -11.56 10.62 9.42
CA LEU A 50 -11.89 11.92 8.85
C LEU A 50 -13.41 12.10 8.61
N PRO A 51 -13.95 13.33 8.58
CA PRO A 51 -15.30 13.62 8.10
C PRO A 51 -15.51 13.14 6.67
N LEU A 52 -16.75 12.85 6.30
CA LEU A 52 -17.12 12.65 4.89
C LEU A 52 -16.99 13.97 4.13
N ARG A 53 -16.57 13.88 2.86
CA ARG A 53 -16.54 15.03 1.94
C ARG A 53 -17.86 15.22 1.15
N GLY A 54 -18.86 14.38 1.38
CA GLY A 54 -20.13 14.35 0.68
C GLY A 54 -20.95 13.15 1.13
N ALA A 55 -21.50 12.39 0.18
CA ALA A 55 -22.23 11.16 0.46
C ALA A 55 -21.31 10.07 1.07
N PRO A 56 -21.89 9.04 1.71
CA PRO A 56 -21.14 7.87 2.18
C PRO A 56 -20.31 7.22 1.07
N LEU A 57 -19.32 6.43 1.45
CA LEU A 57 -18.44 5.72 0.49
C LEU A 57 -18.14 4.31 0.95
N ILE A 58 -17.89 3.42 -0.01
CA ILE A 58 -17.34 2.09 0.21
C ILE A 58 -15.82 2.24 0.20
N MET A 59 -15.16 1.93 1.33
CA MET A 59 -13.71 1.95 1.45
C MET A 59 -13.09 0.65 0.89
N GLY A 60 -11.78 0.46 1.08
CA GLY A 60 -11.05 -0.70 0.58
C GLY A 60 -10.54 -0.48 -0.85
N HIS A 61 -9.23 -0.39 -1.00
CA HIS A 61 -8.57 -0.05 -2.26
C HIS A 61 -7.42 -0.99 -2.65
N GLU A 62 -7.22 -2.07 -1.91
CA GLU A 62 -6.23 -3.13 -2.18
C GLU A 62 -6.97 -4.42 -2.54
N ASN A 63 -7.47 -4.52 -3.78
CA ASN A 63 -8.50 -5.48 -4.16
C ASN A 63 -7.97 -6.61 -5.04
N VAL A 64 -8.31 -7.84 -4.68
CA VAL A 64 -8.07 -9.06 -5.47
C VAL A 64 -9.39 -9.81 -5.62
N GLY A 65 -9.67 -10.31 -6.82
CA GLY A 65 -10.88 -11.08 -7.04
C GLY A 65 -10.97 -11.67 -8.44
N HIS A 66 -12.07 -12.36 -8.69
CA HIS A 66 -12.37 -12.93 -9.99
C HIS A 66 -13.27 -12.01 -10.80
N LEU A 67 -13.01 -11.89 -12.10
CA LEU A 67 -13.92 -11.20 -13.01
C LEU A 67 -15.22 -12.00 -13.14
N ALA A 68 -16.30 -11.49 -12.56
CA ALA A 68 -17.61 -12.16 -12.53
C ALA A 68 -18.42 -11.92 -13.82
N LYS A 69 -18.29 -10.72 -14.40
CA LYS A 69 -18.89 -10.36 -15.69
C LYS A 69 -17.89 -9.49 -16.46
N VAL A 70 -17.79 -9.71 -17.76
CA VAL A 70 -16.88 -8.95 -18.62
C VAL A 70 -17.59 -8.55 -19.91
N GLY A 71 -17.74 -7.24 -20.13
CA GLY A 71 -18.31 -6.69 -21.36
C GLY A 71 -17.43 -6.98 -22.58
N SER A 72 -18.04 -7.12 -23.75
CA SER A 72 -17.34 -7.54 -24.97
C SER A 72 -16.26 -6.57 -25.46
N ALA A 73 -16.46 -5.26 -25.26
CA ALA A 73 -15.45 -4.25 -25.58
C ALA A 73 -14.33 -4.25 -24.54
N PHE A 74 -14.66 -4.41 -23.25
CA PHE A 74 -13.69 -4.54 -22.18
C PHE A 74 -12.77 -5.75 -22.42
N ALA A 75 -13.33 -6.93 -22.73
CA ALA A 75 -12.56 -8.13 -23.04
C ALA A 75 -11.57 -7.91 -24.19
N ARG A 76 -12.04 -7.31 -25.32
CA ARG A 76 -11.17 -7.03 -26.48
C ARG A 76 -10.05 -6.05 -26.17
N HIS A 77 -10.35 -4.99 -25.39
CA HIS A 77 -9.36 -3.96 -25.07
C HIS A 77 -8.33 -4.40 -24.04
N LYS A 78 -8.77 -5.14 -23.01
CA LYS A 78 -7.95 -5.47 -21.84
C LYS A 78 -7.34 -6.87 -21.92
N GLY A 79 -7.87 -7.76 -22.75
CA GLY A 79 -7.40 -9.15 -22.86
C GLY A 79 -7.79 -10.03 -21.65
N PHE A 80 -8.79 -9.64 -20.90
CA PHE A 80 -9.32 -10.41 -19.75
C PHE A 80 -10.63 -11.08 -20.10
N GLN A 81 -10.96 -12.15 -19.36
CA GLN A 81 -12.20 -12.91 -19.50
C GLN A 81 -12.81 -13.22 -18.14
N GLU A 82 -14.07 -13.63 -18.14
CA GLU A 82 -14.75 -14.08 -16.92
C GLU A 82 -13.99 -15.26 -16.28
N GLY A 83 -13.90 -15.24 -14.95
CA GLY A 83 -13.13 -16.20 -14.16
C GLY A 83 -11.65 -15.87 -13.98
N ASP A 84 -11.08 -14.91 -14.72
CA ASP A 84 -9.69 -14.49 -14.48
C ASP A 84 -9.56 -13.94 -13.06
N LEU A 85 -8.54 -14.41 -12.33
CA LEU A 85 -8.13 -13.85 -11.05
C LEU A 85 -7.24 -12.64 -11.30
N VAL A 86 -7.62 -11.48 -10.77
CA VAL A 86 -6.94 -10.22 -11.00
C VAL A 86 -6.68 -9.44 -9.71
N PHE A 87 -5.58 -8.71 -9.70
CA PHE A 87 -5.34 -7.62 -8.76
C PHE A 87 -5.80 -6.32 -9.42
N LEU A 88 -6.61 -5.53 -8.70
CA LEU A 88 -7.16 -4.27 -9.15
C LEU A 88 -6.40 -3.11 -8.51
N GLU A 89 -5.84 -2.25 -9.34
CA GLU A 89 -5.29 -0.98 -8.91
C GLU A 89 -6.36 0.00 -8.47
N HIS A 90 -6.06 0.78 -7.46
CA HIS A 90 -7.01 1.78 -6.98
C HIS A 90 -7.09 3.05 -7.84
N TYR A 91 -6.21 3.20 -8.81
CA TYR A 91 -6.19 4.32 -9.76
C TYR A 91 -7.14 4.08 -10.94
N LEU A 92 -7.81 5.16 -11.39
CA LEU A 92 -8.61 5.20 -12.61
C LEU A 92 -8.05 6.28 -13.54
N PRO A 93 -6.94 5.98 -14.24
CA PRO A 93 -6.24 6.96 -15.07
C PRO A 93 -7.05 7.41 -16.27
N CYS A 94 -6.74 8.58 -16.84
CA CYS A 94 -7.43 9.09 -18.03
C CYS A 94 -7.12 8.31 -19.31
N GLY A 95 -6.04 7.54 -19.34
CA GLY A 95 -5.62 6.71 -20.46
C GLY A 95 -4.85 7.43 -21.58
N HIS A 96 -4.60 8.76 -21.46
CA HIS A 96 -4.00 9.54 -22.55
C HIS A 96 -2.99 10.60 -22.11
N CYS A 97 -2.72 10.77 -20.81
CA CYS A 97 -1.69 11.69 -20.36
C CYS A 97 -0.28 11.04 -20.41
N GLU A 98 0.76 11.87 -20.32
CA GLU A 98 2.14 11.40 -20.31
C GLU A 98 2.42 10.36 -19.22
N TRP A 99 1.86 10.55 -18.02
CA TRP A 99 2.01 9.65 -16.90
C TRP A 99 1.42 8.25 -17.16
N ASP A 100 0.26 8.22 -17.82
CA ASP A 100 -0.38 6.95 -18.20
C ASP A 100 0.45 6.21 -19.25
N HIS A 101 0.96 6.91 -20.26
CA HIS A 101 1.82 6.33 -21.29
C HIS A 101 3.15 5.78 -20.75
N MET A 102 3.66 6.37 -19.65
CA MET A 102 4.86 5.88 -18.97
C MET A 102 4.60 4.77 -17.95
N GLY A 103 3.33 4.39 -17.71
CA GLY A 103 2.95 3.46 -16.65
C GLY A 103 3.07 4.04 -15.22
N GLU A 104 3.13 5.37 -15.12
CA GLU A 104 3.22 6.15 -13.88
C GLU A 104 1.87 6.80 -13.52
N TYR A 105 0.77 6.09 -13.79
CA TYR A 105 -0.60 6.58 -13.62
C TYR A 105 -0.95 7.07 -12.19
N ARG A 106 -0.12 6.76 -11.19
CA ARG A 106 -0.19 7.36 -9.84
C ARG A 106 -0.07 8.89 -9.85
N HIS A 107 0.44 9.47 -10.94
CA HIS A 107 0.56 10.91 -11.16
C HIS A 107 -0.51 11.48 -12.09
N CYS A 108 -1.43 10.66 -12.61
CA CYS A 108 -2.52 11.09 -13.47
C CYS A 108 -3.52 11.97 -12.70
N ALA A 109 -3.78 13.17 -13.21
CA ALA A 109 -4.68 14.13 -12.56
C ALA A 109 -6.13 13.61 -12.43
N ALA A 110 -6.59 12.77 -13.38
CA ALA A 110 -7.93 12.22 -13.36
C ALA A 110 -8.23 11.30 -12.15
N THR A 111 -7.20 10.76 -11.50
CA THR A 111 -7.33 9.91 -10.30
C THR A 111 -6.90 10.62 -9.00
N GLU A 112 -6.65 11.93 -9.05
CA GLU A 112 -6.12 12.71 -7.93
C GLU A 112 -7.25 13.32 -7.09
N TRP A 113 -8.00 12.47 -6.39
CA TRP A 113 -9.12 12.84 -5.53
C TRP A 113 -8.77 13.84 -4.41
N PHE A 114 -7.49 13.96 -4.07
CA PHE A 114 -7.04 14.83 -2.99
C PHE A 114 -7.22 16.31 -3.35
N TYR A 115 -6.94 16.65 -4.61
CA TYR A 115 -7.08 18.00 -5.17
C TYR A 115 -8.38 18.20 -5.95
N ASP A 116 -8.89 17.14 -6.60
CA ASP A 116 -10.14 17.18 -7.35
C ASP A 116 -11.19 16.23 -6.73
N PRO A 117 -12.21 16.75 -6.05
CA PRO A 117 -13.26 15.91 -5.45
C PRO A 117 -14.12 15.16 -6.49
N LYS A 118 -14.01 15.50 -7.78
CA LYS A 118 -14.68 14.77 -8.88
C LYS A 118 -13.86 13.62 -9.43
N ALA A 119 -12.59 13.51 -9.06
CA ALA A 119 -11.74 12.41 -9.48
C ALA A 119 -12.30 11.08 -8.94
N ILE A 120 -12.39 10.08 -9.80
CA ILE A 120 -12.87 8.75 -9.43
C ILE A 120 -11.66 7.88 -9.04
N ARG A 121 -11.75 7.25 -7.86
CA ARG A 121 -10.72 6.38 -7.34
C ARG A 121 -11.33 5.32 -6.43
N TYR A 122 -10.90 4.08 -6.56
CA TYR A 122 -11.41 2.99 -5.72
C TYR A 122 -11.09 3.22 -4.24
N GLY A 123 -12.11 2.98 -3.40
CA GLY A 123 -12.04 3.19 -1.94
C GLY A 123 -12.20 4.64 -1.49
N TYR A 124 -12.39 5.60 -2.43
CA TYR A 124 -12.48 7.04 -2.13
C TYR A 124 -13.70 7.71 -2.74
N THR A 125 -14.28 7.13 -3.77
CA THR A 125 -15.42 7.69 -4.49
C THR A 125 -16.73 7.42 -3.75
N ALA A 126 -17.57 8.45 -3.62
CA ALA A 126 -18.84 8.39 -2.93
C ALA A 126 -19.90 7.58 -3.70
N ILE A 127 -20.89 7.04 -2.97
CA ILE A 127 -21.92 6.16 -3.55
C ILE A 127 -22.93 6.87 -4.45
N ASP A 128 -23.00 8.18 -4.44
CA ASP A 128 -23.82 8.98 -5.36
C ASP A 128 -23.24 9.09 -6.77
N VAL A 129 -22.00 8.64 -6.96
CA VAL A 129 -21.41 8.42 -8.28
C VAL A 129 -21.83 7.03 -8.78
N ALA A 130 -22.66 6.96 -9.80
CA ALA A 130 -23.14 5.70 -10.37
C ALA A 130 -21.96 4.85 -10.92
N PRO A 131 -21.99 3.52 -10.78
CA PRO A 131 -23.01 2.68 -10.17
C PRO A 131 -22.80 2.38 -8.67
N SER A 132 -22.14 3.23 -7.92
CA SER A 132 -21.94 3.20 -6.46
C SER A 132 -20.91 2.18 -5.93
N LEU A 133 -20.50 1.20 -6.70
CA LEU A 133 -19.61 0.10 -6.30
C LEU A 133 -18.12 0.44 -6.54
N TRP A 134 -17.61 1.46 -5.80
CA TRP A 134 -16.25 2.01 -5.99
C TRP A 134 -15.25 1.62 -4.88
N GLY A 135 -15.51 0.58 -4.11
CA GLY A 135 -14.61 0.15 -3.06
C GLY A 135 -14.72 -1.34 -2.74
N GLY A 136 -13.62 -1.91 -2.26
CA GLY A 136 -13.47 -3.35 -2.06
C GLY A 136 -14.10 -3.90 -0.78
N PHE A 137 -14.54 -3.06 0.15
CA PHE A 137 -15.32 -3.56 1.29
C PHE A 137 -16.77 -3.83 0.86
N SER A 138 -16.90 -4.62 -0.20
CA SER A 138 -18.15 -5.02 -0.82
C SER A 138 -18.00 -6.36 -1.53
N HIS A 139 -19.11 -7.03 -1.83
CA HIS A 139 -19.11 -8.26 -2.61
C HIS A 139 -18.54 -8.06 -4.02
N TYR A 140 -18.84 -6.91 -4.64
CA TYR A 140 -18.44 -6.60 -6.02
C TYR A 140 -17.93 -5.18 -6.15
N VAL A 141 -17.01 -5.00 -7.10
CA VAL A 141 -16.50 -3.68 -7.54
C VAL A 141 -16.76 -3.52 -9.04
N TYR A 142 -17.29 -2.36 -9.43
CA TYR A 142 -17.51 -1.99 -10.83
C TYR A 142 -16.18 -1.57 -11.47
N LEU A 143 -15.93 -2.04 -12.69
CA LEU A 143 -14.70 -1.78 -13.45
C LEU A 143 -15.05 -1.08 -14.77
N PRO A 144 -14.85 0.24 -14.90
CA PRO A 144 -14.91 0.92 -16.19
C PRO A 144 -13.71 0.55 -17.07
N LEU A 145 -13.76 0.89 -18.35
CA LEU A 145 -12.73 0.51 -19.31
C LEU A 145 -11.31 0.99 -18.94
N ASN A 146 -11.20 2.10 -18.21
CA ASN A 146 -9.91 2.64 -17.75
C ASN A 146 -9.41 2.01 -16.43
N ALA A 147 -10.10 1.02 -15.85
CA ALA A 147 -9.60 0.28 -14.71
C ALA A 147 -8.27 -0.40 -15.06
N VAL A 148 -7.31 -0.35 -14.13
CA VAL A 148 -5.99 -0.98 -14.30
C VAL A 148 -5.98 -2.32 -13.56
N LEU A 149 -5.77 -3.39 -14.31
CA LEU A 149 -5.79 -4.76 -13.81
C LEU A 149 -4.46 -5.45 -14.10
N HIS A 150 -4.08 -6.31 -13.18
CA HIS A 150 -2.95 -7.23 -13.33
C HIS A 150 -3.43 -8.66 -13.15
N LYS A 151 -3.02 -9.57 -14.04
CA LYS A 151 -3.35 -10.98 -13.89
C LYS A 151 -2.57 -11.58 -12.74
N VAL A 152 -3.26 -12.17 -11.78
CA VAL A 152 -2.59 -12.86 -10.69
C VAL A 152 -1.95 -14.15 -11.22
N PRO A 153 -0.64 -14.37 -10.99
CA PRO A 153 0.03 -15.57 -11.47
C PRO A 153 -0.57 -16.85 -10.91
N ALA A 154 -0.61 -17.90 -11.73
CA ALA A 154 -1.05 -19.23 -11.28
C ALA A 154 -0.22 -19.71 -10.08
N GLY A 155 -0.89 -20.24 -9.08
CA GLY A 155 -0.27 -20.71 -7.83
C GLY A 155 -0.16 -19.66 -6.73
N LEU A 156 -0.46 -18.38 -6.99
CA LEU A 156 -0.61 -17.37 -5.96
C LEU A 156 -2.07 -17.31 -5.51
N SER A 157 -2.33 -17.56 -4.21
CA SER A 157 -3.68 -17.46 -3.67
C SER A 157 -4.17 -16.01 -3.61
N PRO A 158 -5.49 -15.75 -3.66
CA PRO A 158 -6.04 -14.41 -3.55
C PRO A 158 -5.56 -13.67 -2.30
N GLU A 159 -5.46 -14.35 -1.18
CA GLU A 159 -5.00 -13.78 0.08
C GLU A 159 -3.56 -13.26 0.00
N LEU A 160 -2.65 -14.05 -0.57
CA LEU A 160 -1.26 -13.62 -0.74
C LEU A 160 -1.11 -12.57 -1.83
N ALA A 161 -1.95 -12.62 -2.87
CA ALA A 161 -2.04 -11.57 -3.86
C ALA A 161 -2.53 -10.23 -3.25
N GLY A 162 -3.29 -10.27 -2.14
CA GLY A 162 -3.66 -9.09 -1.36
C GLY A 162 -2.47 -8.28 -0.83
N ILE A 163 -1.28 -8.91 -0.72
CA ILE A 163 -0.03 -8.21 -0.36
C ILE A 163 0.53 -7.40 -1.55
N ALA A 164 -0.06 -7.47 -2.74
CA ALA A 164 0.52 -6.83 -3.94
C ALA A 164 0.68 -5.32 -3.78
N THR A 165 -0.28 -4.60 -3.18
CA THR A 165 -0.15 -3.15 -2.95
C THR A 165 1.05 -2.82 -2.05
N PRO A 166 1.19 -3.34 -0.82
CA PRO A 166 2.36 -3.05 0.00
C PRO A 166 3.66 -3.55 -0.63
N MET A 167 3.66 -4.66 -1.38
CA MET A 167 4.85 -5.17 -2.05
C MET A 167 5.27 -4.28 -3.22
N SER A 168 4.32 -3.79 -4.02
CA SER A 168 4.62 -2.85 -5.11
C SER A 168 5.13 -1.51 -4.60
N ASN A 169 4.58 -0.99 -3.50
CA ASN A 169 5.15 0.16 -2.81
C ASN A 169 6.58 -0.14 -2.31
N GLY A 170 6.80 -1.31 -1.71
CA GLY A 170 8.13 -1.73 -1.25
C GLY A 170 9.15 -1.71 -2.38
N ILE A 171 8.82 -2.27 -3.55
CA ILE A 171 9.67 -2.25 -4.74
C ILE A 171 9.87 -0.82 -5.25
N GLN A 172 8.78 -0.05 -5.38
CA GLN A 172 8.85 1.32 -5.88
C GLN A 172 9.76 2.19 -5.02
N TRP A 173 9.52 2.21 -3.71
CA TRP A 173 10.22 3.12 -2.80
C TRP A 173 11.66 2.69 -2.55
N THR A 174 11.90 1.39 -2.48
CA THR A 174 13.24 0.86 -2.18
C THR A 174 14.12 0.86 -3.42
N LEU A 175 13.65 0.27 -4.54
CA LEU A 175 14.47 0.08 -5.74
C LEU A 175 14.39 1.29 -6.67
N PHE A 176 13.18 1.70 -7.08
CA PHE A 176 13.04 2.70 -8.13
C PHE A 176 13.25 4.12 -7.63
N ASP A 177 12.74 4.44 -6.44
CA ASP A 177 12.87 5.76 -5.84
C ASP A 177 14.15 5.88 -5.01
N GLY A 178 14.50 4.87 -4.24
CA GLY A 178 15.67 4.84 -3.37
C GLY A 178 16.97 4.43 -4.06
N GLY A 179 16.89 3.66 -5.15
CA GLY A 179 18.05 3.18 -5.87
C GLY A 179 18.79 2.03 -5.15
N VAL A 180 18.11 1.28 -4.30
CA VAL A 180 18.70 0.11 -3.65
C VAL A 180 19.04 -0.96 -4.68
N GLY A 181 20.26 -1.48 -4.58
CA GLY A 181 20.75 -2.55 -5.43
C GLY A 181 21.82 -3.37 -4.71
N TYR A 182 22.64 -4.05 -5.52
CA TYR A 182 23.73 -4.91 -5.01
C TYR A 182 24.67 -4.14 -4.08
N ALA A 183 24.98 -4.76 -2.93
CA ALA A 183 25.85 -4.25 -1.88
C ALA A 183 25.39 -2.95 -1.18
N SER A 184 24.15 -2.49 -1.38
CA SER A 184 23.61 -1.32 -0.66
C SER A 184 23.42 -1.61 0.83
N THR A 185 23.69 -0.61 1.68
CA THR A 185 23.29 -0.59 3.09
C THR A 185 22.01 0.24 3.23
N VAL A 186 20.96 -0.36 3.78
CA VAL A 186 19.60 0.22 3.79
C VAL A 186 19.07 0.32 5.21
N LEU A 187 18.53 1.49 5.56
CA LEU A 187 17.72 1.69 6.77
C LEU A 187 16.25 1.78 6.38
N ILE A 188 15.42 0.94 6.99
CA ILE A 188 13.97 0.97 6.85
C ILE A 188 13.36 1.36 8.20
N GLN A 189 12.61 2.45 8.22
CA GLN A 189 11.98 2.96 9.41
C GLN A 189 10.51 2.59 9.43
N GLY A 190 10.07 1.91 10.50
CA GLY A 190 8.71 1.42 10.67
C GLY A 190 8.48 0.02 10.09
N PRO A 191 8.28 -1.01 10.95
CA PRO A 191 8.12 -2.41 10.54
C PRO A 191 6.65 -2.78 10.26
N GLY A 192 5.85 -1.84 9.78
CA GLY A 192 4.51 -2.11 9.27
C GLY A 192 4.55 -2.90 7.96
N GLN A 193 3.37 -3.21 7.38
CA GLN A 193 3.31 -3.97 6.12
C GLN A 193 4.17 -3.34 5.00
N GLN A 194 4.23 -2.01 4.91
CA GLN A 194 5.06 -1.31 3.93
C GLN A 194 6.55 -1.53 4.18
N GLY A 195 7.02 -1.31 5.42
CA GLY A 195 8.44 -1.49 5.76
C GLY A 195 8.90 -2.94 5.64
N LEU A 196 8.05 -3.92 5.97
CA LEU A 196 8.34 -5.33 5.77
C LEU A 196 8.49 -5.67 4.29
N CYS A 197 7.65 -5.10 3.43
CA CYS A 197 7.78 -5.25 1.98
C CYS A 197 9.02 -4.54 1.43
N CYS A 198 9.41 -3.39 1.99
CA CYS A 198 10.69 -2.74 1.68
C CYS A 198 11.89 -3.65 2.04
N ALA A 199 11.83 -4.34 3.18
CA ALA A 199 12.90 -5.27 3.59
C ALA A 199 13.04 -6.45 2.60
N MET A 200 11.91 -7.06 2.22
CA MET A 200 11.90 -8.11 1.19
C MET A 200 12.44 -7.61 -0.15
N ALA A 201 12.02 -6.42 -0.59
CA ALA A 201 12.49 -5.80 -1.82
C ALA A 201 14.00 -5.53 -1.79
N ALA A 202 14.52 -4.95 -0.71
CA ALA A 202 15.95 -4.71 -0.52
C ALA A 202 16.76 -6.01 -0.53
N LYS A 203 16.29 -7.05 0.17
CA LYS A 203 16.95 -8.37 0.20
C LYS A 203 16.99 -9.00 -1.19
N GLN A 204 15.90 -8.94 -1.92
CA GLN A 204 15.81 -9.47 -3.29
C GLN A 204 16.71 -8.71 -4.27
N ALA A 205 16.92 -7.41 -4.05
CA ALA A 205 17.81 -6.59 -4.87
C ALA A 205 19.32 -6.82 -4.58
N GLY A 206 19.65 -7.62 -3.56
CA GLY A 206 21.03 -7.91 -3.19
C GLY A 206 21.65 -6.85 -2.27
N ALA A 207 20.85 -6.15 -1.47
CA ALA A 207 21.39 -5.30 -0.41
C ALA A 207 22.28 -6.12 0.54
N ASP A 208 23.44 -5.57 0.88
CA ASP A 208 24.42 -6.21 1.76
C ASP A 208 23.97 -6.15 3.22
N ARG A 209 23.36 -5.03 3.61
CA ARG A 209 22.95 -4.79 4.99
C ARG A 209 21.59 -4.09 5.05
N ILE A 210 20.64 -4.69 5.77
CA ILE A 210 19.29 -4.18 5.95
C ILE A 210 19.04 -3.99 7.45
N ILE A 211 18.82 -2.75 7.85
CA ILE A 211 18.50 -2.34 9.22
C ILE A 211 17.03 -1.91 9.26
N VAL A 212 16.25 -2.45 10.21
CA VAL A 212 14.85 -2.08 10.38
C VAL A 212 14.64 -1.50 11.77
N THR A 213 14.04 -0.31 11.87
CA THR A 213 13.69 0.30 13.15
C THR A 213 12.20 0.21 13.43
N GLY A 214 11.86 0.12 14.71
CA GLY A 214 10.49 0.13 15.22
C GLY A 214 10.45 0.55 16.67
N THR A 215 9.28 0.61 17.26
CA THR A 215 9.05 0.90 18.67
C THR A 215 8.90 -0.39 19.47
N SER A 216 8.87 -0.30 20.81
CA SER A 216 8.66 -1.46 21.69
C SER A 216 7.32 -2.18 21.43
N LYS A 217 6.33 -1.49 20.88
CA LYS A 217 5.06 -2.09 20.44
C LYS A 217 5.19 -2.98 19.21
N ASP A 218 6.26 -2.82 18.45
CA ASP A 218 6.49 -3.51 17.18
C ASP A 218 7.35 -4.78 17.34
N ALA A 219 7.57 -5.29 18.55
CA ALA A 219 8.48 -6.42 18.81
C ALA A 219 8.23 -7.59 17.85
N ARG A 220 6.96 -8.05 17.69
CA ARG A 220 6.61 -9.10 16.73
C ARG A 220 6.93 -8.73 15.28
N ARG A 221 6.67 -7.49 14.87
CA ARG A 221 6.95 -7.01 13.52
C ARG A 221 8.44 -6.95 13.24
N LEU A 222 9.26 -6.60 14.24
CA LEU A 222 10.72 -6.64 14.16
C LEU A 222 11.25 -8.07 14.02
N GLU A 223 10.63 -9.06 14.67
CA GLU A 223 10.94 -10.48 14.46
C GLU A 223 10.63 -10.91 13.01
N VAL A 224 9.45 -10.51 12.49
CA VAL A 224 9.08 -10.77 11.10
C VAL A 224 10.03 -10.08 10.14
N ALA A 225 10.50 -8.87 10.45
CA ALA A 225 11.52 -8.19 9.63
C ALA A 225 12.81 -9.01 9.51
N ARG A 226 13.27 -9.68 10.58
CA ARG A 226 14.42 -10.62 10.52
C ARG A 226 14.14 -11.80 9.59
N ALA A 227 12.94 -12.39 9.68
CA ALA A 227 12.54 -13.47 8.78
C ALA A 227 12.46 -13.02 7.30
N PHE A 228 12.25 -11.72 7.08
CA PHE A 228 12.20 -11.11 5.75
C PHE A 228 13.56 -10.53 5.29
N GLY A 229 14.63 -10.84 6.01
CA GLY A 229 15.98 -10.56 5.58
C GLY A 229 16.64 -9.33 6.21
N ALA A 230 16.04 -8.74 7.26
CA ALA A 230 16.72 -7.71 8.04
C ALA A 230 17.91 -8.31 8.81
N ASP A 231 19.10 -7.75 8.63
CA ASP A 231 20.32 -8.17 9.30
C ASP A 231 20.39 -7.62 10.73
N ALA A 232 19.77 -6.45 10.97
CA ALA A 232 19.64 -5.86 12.29
C ALA A 232 18.24 -5.23 12.48
N VAL A 233 17.74 -5.28 13.70
CA VAL A 233 16.53 -4.55 14.11
C VAL A 233 16.83 -3.71 15.34
N ILE A 234 16.25 -2.52 15.42
CA ILE A 234 16.47 -1.51 16.45
C ILE A 234 15.14 -1.09 17.05
N ASP A 235 14.99 -1.20 18.35
CA ASP A 235 13.89 -0.61 19.09
C ASP A 235 14.29 0.81 19.50
N VAL A 236 13.74 1.81 18.82
CA VAL A 236 14.08 3.24 19.01
C VAL A 236 13.75 3.79 20.40
N GLN A 237 13.01 3.04 21.22
CA GLN A 237 12.67 3.41 22.59
C GLN A 237 13.64 2.83 23.61
N LYS A 238 14.49 1.87 23.22
CA LYS A 238 15.39 1.15 24.13
C LYS A 238 16.86 1.51 23.95
N GLU A 239 17.23 2.03 22.79
CA GLU A 239 18.64 2.32 22.46
C GLU A 239 18.77 3.59 21.62
N ASP A 240 19.97 4.19 21.63
CA ASP A 240 20.31 5.28 20.72
C ASP A 240 20.42 4.73 19.29
N SER A 241 19.38 4.96 18.52
CA SER A 241 19.26 4.42 17.17
C SER A 241 20.35 4.92 16.24
N LEU A 242 20.74 6.20 16.34
CA LEU A 242 21.81 6.75 15.48
C LEU A 242 23.17 6.13 15.82
N ALA A 243 23.50 6.06 17.10
CA ALA A 243 24.76 5.43 17.56
C ALA A 243 24.81 3.96 17.11
N ARG A 244 23.69 3.24 17.25
CA ARG A 244 23.61 1.83 16.82
C ARG A 244 23.74 1.65 15.31
N ILE A 245 23.10 2.49 14.50
CA ILE A 245 23.23 2.46 13.03
C ILE A 245 24.69 2.75 12.64
N LEU A 246 25.31 3.75 13.24
CA LEU A 246 26.71 4.09 12.95
C LEU A 246 27.66 2.96 13.38
N GLU A 247 27.44 2.29 14.50
CA GLU A 247 28.19 1.11 14.91
C GLU A 247 28.07 -0.01 13.87
N ILE A 248 26.83 -0.34 13.44
CA ILE A 248 26.57 -1.37 12.44
C ILE A 248 27.25 -1.05 11.10
N THR A 249 27.39 0.22 10.77
CA THR A 249 27.92 0.70 9.48
C THR A 249 29.37 1.18 9.55
N ASP A 250 30.09 0.89 10.62
CA ASP A 250 31.49 1.30 10.85
C ASP A 250 31.68 2.84 10.69
N GLY A 251 30.71 3.62 11.19
CA GLY A 251 30.67 5.08 11.12
C GLY A 251 30.34 5.66 9.74
N ARG A 252 30.09 4.84 8.72
CA ARG A 252 29.84 5.31 7.35
C ARG A 252 28.43 5.84 7.14
N GLY A 253 27.45 5.33 7.89
CA GLY A 253 26.03 5.54 7.65
C GLY A 253 25.49 4.65 6.51
N VAL A 254 24.22 4.84 6.16
CA VAL A 254 23.50 4.03 5.17
C VAL A 254 23.44 4.70 3.80
N ASP A 255 23.39 3.90 2.74
CA ASP A 255 23.23 4.41 1.37
C ASP A 255 21.82 4.93 1.13
N VAL A 256 20.82 4.20 1.62
CA VAL A 256 19.42 4.50 1.42
C VAL A 256 18.64 4.40 2.72
N VAL A 257 17.79 5.37 2.97
CA VAL A 257 16.76 5.35 4.02
C VAL A 257 15.39 5.27 3.35
N VAL A 258 14.52 4.36 3.82
CA VAL A 258 13.11 4.33 3.43
C VAL A 258 12.29 4.52 4.70
N ASP A 259 11.62 5.67 4.81
CA ASP A 259 10.75 5.97 5.94
C ASP A 259 9.31 5.55 5.63
N CYS A 260 8.85 4.52 6.34
CA CYS A 260 7.49 3.97 6.29
C CYS A 260 6.72 4.22 7.61
N THR A 261 7.19 5.15 8.45
CA THR A 261 6.57 5.40 9.74
C THR A 261 5.25 6.17 9.60
N SER A 262 4.37 5.98 10.57
CA SER A 262 3.18 6.79 10.78
C SER A 262 3.07 7.14 12.27
N GLY A 263 2.66 8.36 12.60
CA GLY A 263 2.56 8.85 13.99
C GLY A 263 3.91 9.20 14.62
N GLY A 264 5.01 9.21 13.86
CA GLY A 264 6.35 9.52 14.38
C GLY A 264 6.73 11.01 14.34
N GLY A 265 5.91 11.83 13.73
CA GLY A 265 6.19 13.25 13.51
C GLY A 265 7.46 13.45 12.69
N THR A 266 8.32 14.38 13.11
CA THR A 266 9.57 14.72 12.41
C THR A 266 10.77 13.87 12.81
N ALA A 267 10.68 13.13 13.92
CA ALA A 267 11.82 12.37 14.47
C ALA A 267 12.37 11.30 13.50
N PRO A 268 11.56 10.49 12.79
CA PRO A 268 12.07 9.55 11.81
C PRO A 268 12.82 10.25 10.66
N VAL A 269 12.33 11.38 10.18
CA VAL A 269 12.98 12.14 9.11
C VAL A 269 14.35 12.65 9.57
N LEU A 270 14.45 13.19 10.79
CA LEU A 270 15.72 13.63 11.36
C LEU A 270 16.71 12.47 11.52
N LEU A 271 16.27 11.35 12.08
CA LEU A 271 17.08 10.14 12.19
C LEU A 271 17.59 9.69 10.81
N GLY A 272 16.69 9.65 9.82
CA GLY A 272 17.03 9.25 8.45
C GLY A 272 18.09 10.17 7.83
N ILE A 273 17.96 11.49 7.99
CA ILE A 273 18.94 12.46 7.51
C ILE A 273 20.31 12.23 8.19
N GLU A 274 20.33 12.00 9.50
CA GLU A 274 21.58 11.78 10.22
C GLU A 274 22.22 10.44 9.90
N ALA A 275 21.44 9.37 9.80
CA ALA A 275 21.89 8.02 9.50
C ALA A 275 22.41 7.86 8.08
N THR A 276 21.95 8.69 7.13
CA THR A 276 22.43 8.66 5.74
C THR A 276 23.93 8.94 5.67
N LYS A 277 24.64 8.22 4.83
CA LYS A 277 26.09 8.41 4.62
C LYS A 277 26.48 9.85 4.29
N ARG A 278 27.73 10.21 4.53
CA ARG A 278 28.20 11.60 4.43
C ARG A 278 28.14 12.20 3.02
N ARG A 279 28.07 11.37 1.96
CA ARG A 279 28.04 11.87 0.57
C ARG A 279 27.13 11.00 -0.31
N GLY A 280 26.16 11.64 -0.94
CA GLY A 280 25.36 11.05 -2.02
C GLY A 280 24.40 9.94 -1.59
N GLY A 281 23.91 9.94 -0.34
CA GLY A 281 22.85 9.01 0.07
C GLY A 281 21.47 9.51 -0.33
N THR A 282 20.48 8.62 -0.31
CA THR A 282 19.08 8.91 -0.63
C THR A 282 18.18 8.61 0.55
N MET A 283 17.23 9.48 0.82
CA MET A 283 16.12 9.21 1.71
C MET A 283 14.80 9.29 0.94
N VAL A 284 14.01 8.24 1.02
CA VAL A 284 12.64 8.17 0.51
C VAL A 284 11.70 8.23 1.70
N ALA A 285 10.88 9.27 1.79
CA ALA A 285 9.98 9.50 2.92
C ALA A 285 8.52 9.44 2.48
N GLN A 286 7.74 8.59 3.14
CA GLN A 286 6.30 8.55 2.96
C GLN A 286 5.63 9.81 3.52
N GLY A 287 6.10 10.29 4.66
CA GLY A 287 5.54 11.44 5.35
C GLY A 287 4.14 11.19 5.92
N GLU A 288 3.73 12.06 6.80
CA GLU A 288 2.35 12.13 7.29
C GLU A 288 1.66 13.31 6.60
N GLY A 289 0.47 13.09 6.04
CA GLY A 289 -0.22 13.99 5.12
C GLY A 289 -0.25 15.48 5.47
N ASN A 290 -0.36 15.83 6.77
CA ASN A 290 -0.36 17.23 7.25
C ASN A 290 0.80 17.54 8.20
N ALA A 291 1.83 16.68 8.28
CA ALA A 291 2.97 16.93 9.14
C ALA A 291 3.75 18.15 8.64
N MET A 292 3.96 19.10 9.55
CA MET A 292 4.79 20.29 9.29
C MET A 292 6.17 20.08 9.92
N PHE A 293 7.21 20.58 9.25
CA PHE A 293 8.57 20.53 9.73
C PHE A 293 9.16 21.97 9.71
N PRO A 294 8.83 22.83 10.70
CA PRO A 294 9.20 24.24 10.69
C PRO A 294 10.71 24.48 10.62
N ASP A 295 11.50 23.67 11.36
CA ASP A 295 12.96 23.79 11.44
C ASP A 295 13.67 22.74 10.57
N PHE A 296 13.22 22.57 9.33
CA PHE A 296 13.77 21.58 8.42
C PHE A 296 15.27 21.83 8.16
N PRO A 297 16.16 20.81 8.41
CA PRO A 297 17.60 21.02 8.42
C PRO A 297 18.22 21.00 7.02
N ILE A 298 17.78 21.88 6.12
CA ILE A 298 18.23 21.92 4.71
C ILE A 298 19.76 21.98 4.58
N GLY A 299 20.44 22.69 5.48
CA GLY A 299 21.89 22.77 5.48
C GLY A 299 22.59 21.44 5.73
N ARG A 300 21.94 20.47 6.39
CA ARG A 300 22.49 19.12 6.57
C ARG A 300 22.41 18.32 5.27
N LEU A 301 21.29 18.43 4.55
CA LEU A 301 21.12 17.80 3.23
C LEU A 301 22.20 18.28 2.27
N THR A 302 22.40 19.61 2.22
CA THR A 302 23.42 20.25 1.37
C THR A 302 24.83 19.75 1.69
N ARG A 303 25.22 19.71 2.98
CA ARG A 303 26.55 19.21 3.38
C ARG A 303 26.76 17.74 3.07
N LYS A 304 25.71 16.93 3.12
CA LYS A 304 25.75 15.50 2.77
C LYS A 304 25.63 15.25 1.27
N GLY A 305 25.21 16.24 0.48
CA GLY A 305 24.88 16.06 -0.95
C GLY A 305 23.83 14.95 -1.15
N MET A 306 22.90 14.85 -0.21
CA MET A 306 21.89 13.79 -0.22
C MET A 306 20.65 14.17 -1.01
N THR A 307 19.95 13.16 -1.50
CA THR A 307 18.64 13.30 -2.12
C THR A 307 17.54 13.01 -1.10
N LEU A 308 16.57 13.89 -0.97
CA LEU A 308 15.30 13.61 -0.27
C LEU A 308 14.19 13.52 -1.31
N LYS A 309 13.48 12.40 -1.33
CA LYS A 309 12.41 12.11 -2.28
C LYS A 309 11.15 11.70 -1.52
N SER A 310 9.98 12.16 -1.95
CA SER A 310 8.71 11.71 -1.39
C SER A 310 8.32 10.35 -1.96
N ALA A 311 7.83 9.44 -1.11
CA ALA A 311 7.20 8.20 -1.52
C ALA A 311 5.72 8.44 -1.84
N ARG A 312 5.28 8.02 -3.03
CA ARG A 312 3.89 8.13 -3.45
C ARG A 312 3.48 6.95 -4.32
N GLY A 313 2.71 6.02 -3.76
CA GLY A 313 2.16 4.89 -4.50
C GLY A 313 3.22 4.11 -5.30
N HIS A 314 2.81 3.50 -6.38
CA HIS A 314 3.66 2.63 -7.21
C HIS A 314 3.28 2.73 -8.70
N SER A 315 4.20 2.34 -9.56
CA SER A 315 4.04 2.25 -11.02
C SER A 315 3.46 0.89 -11.43
N TYR A 316 2.95 0.78 -12.64
CA TYR A 316 2.53 -0.48 -13.26
C TYR A 316 3.62 -1.56 -13.14
N ARG A 317 4.85 -1.19 -13.49
CA ARG A 317 6.02 -2.10 -13.42
C ARG A 317 6.27 -2.63 -12.01
N ALA A 318 6.05 -1.81 -10.99
CA ALA A 318 6.25 -2.24 -9.62
C ALA A 318 5.24 -3.33 -9.21
N VAL A 319 3.99 -3.26 -9.69
CA VAL A 319 2.98 -4.29 -9.43
C VAL A 319 3.31 -5.60 -10.12
N GLU A 320 3.71 -5.56 -11.41
CA GLU A 320 4.12 -6.77 -12.13
C GLU A 320 5.28 -7.48 -11.41
N LEU A 321 6.28 -6.72 -10.95
CA LEU A 321 7.38 -7.27 -10.17
C LEU A 321 6.93 -7.77 -8.79
N ALA A 322 5.97 -7.11 -8.15
CA ALA A 322 5.43 -7.54 -6.86
C ALA A 322 4.73 -8.89 -6.98
N LEU A 323 3.85 -9.06 -7.96
CA LEU A 323 3.17 -10.34 -8.22
C LEU A 323 4.17 -11.46 -8.54
N HIS A 324 5.19 -11.17 -9.37
CA HIS A 324 6.27 -12.12 -9.65
C HIS A 324 7.07 -12.48 -8.39
N HIS A 325 7.33 -11.50 -7.53
CA HIS A 325 8.03 -11.72 -6.26
C HIS A 325 7.19 -12.60 -5.31
N LEU A 326 5.89 -12.30 -5.15
CA LEU A 326 5.00 -13.02 -4.26
C LEU A 326 4.81 -14.48 -4.66
N VAL A 327 4.64 -14.76 -5.96
CA VAL A 327 4.48 -16.15 -6.44
C VAL A 327 5.75 -16.99 -6.28
N SER A 328 6.92 -16.36 -6.23
CA SER A 328 8.20 -17.05 -6.03
C SER A 328 8.34 -17.72 -4.65
N ARG A 329 7.52 -17.32 -3.68
CA ARG A 329 7.49 -17.87 -2.30
C ARG A 329 8.87 -17.90 -1.61
N ARG A 330 9.75 -16.98 -1.95
CA ARG A 330 11.10 -16.89 -1.36
C ARG A 330 11.10 -16.46 0.10
N PHE A 331 10.00 -15.85 0.56
CA PHE A 331 9.82 -15.40 1.93
C PHE A 331 8.58 -16.06 2.54
N PRO A 332 8.54 -16.27 3.86
CA PRO A 332 7.39 -16.85 4.56
C PRO A 332 6.26 -15.82 4.70
N LEU A 333 5.56 -15.54 3.59
CA LEU A 333 4.55 -14.48 3.47
C LEU A 333 3.40 -14.62 4.49
N GLU A 334 3.15 -15.83 4.97
CA GLU A 334 2.15 -16.16 5.97
C GLU A 334 2.39 -15.46 7.31
N LEU A 335 3.63 -15.11 7.61
CA LEU A 335 3.97 -14.33 8.80
C LEU A 335 3.38 -12.92 8.75
N MET A 336 3.09 -12.42 7.57
CA MET A 336 2.55 -11.09 7.34
C MET A 336 1.02 -11.08 7.30
N THR A 337 0.36 -12.10 6.69
CA THR A 337 -1.10 -12.19 6.58
C THR A 337 -1.72 -12.67 7.90
N THR A 338 -1.97 -11.75 8.82
CA THR A 338 -2.26 -12.12 10.21
C THR A 338 -3.74 -12.24 10.55
N HIS A 339 -4.60 -11.44 9.94
CA HIS A 339 -6.01 -11.36 10.33
C HIS A 339 -6.94 -11.29 9.11
N ARG A 340 -8.10 -11.95 9.22
CA ARG A 340 -9.13 -12.03 8.18
C ARG A 340 -10.48 -11.75 8.81
N PHE A 341 -11.19 -10.75 8.29
CA PHE A 341 -12.48 -10.29 8.77
C PHE A 341 -13.54 -10.37 7.67
N GLY A 342 -14.81 -10.51 8.03
CA GLY A 342 -15.94 -10.35 7.13
C GLY A 342 -16.38 -8.90 6.98
N LEU A 343 -17.37 -8.63 6.12
CA LEU A 343 -17.90 -7.26 5.92
C LEU A 343 -18.50 -6.65 7.20
N ALA A 344 -19.15 -7.45 8.03
CA ALA A 344 -19.71 -6.99 9.30
C ALA A 344 -18.65 -6.55 10.32
N GLU A 345 -17.38 -6.91 10.09
CA GLU A 345 -16.26 -6.65 10.99
C GLU A 345 -15.31 -5.56 10.47
N VAL A 346 -15.70 -4.81 9.42
CA VAL A 346 -14.83 -3.81 8.75
C VAL A 346 -14.32 -2.75 9.74
N ASP A 347 -15.15 -2.25 10.66
CA ASP A 347 -14.72 -1.32 11.72
C ASP A 347 -13.57 -1.90 12.55
N TYR A 348 -13.69 -3.17 12.94
CA TYR A 348 -12.69 -3.85 13.75
C TYR A 348 -11.43 -4.15 12.94
N ALA A 349 -11.58 -4.48 11.66
CA ALA A 349 -10.46 -4.68 10.73
C ALA A 349 -9.62 -3.40 10.59
N ILE A 350 -10.27 -2.24 10.37
CA ILE A 350 -9.59 -0.94 10.27
C ILE A 350 -8.91 -0.57 11.58
N LYS A 351 -9.60 -0.72 12.72
CA LYS A 351 -9.02 -0.49 14.06
C LYS A 351 -7.82 -1.38 14.33
N SER A 352 -7.83 -2.63 13.84
CA SER A 352 -6.72 -3.57 14.02
C SER A 352 -5.44 -3.09 13.32
N VAL A 353 -5.54 -2.54 12.10
CA VAL A 353 -4.40 -1.91 11.42
C VAL A 353 -3.94 -0.65 12.15
N GLY A 354 -4.87 0.11 12.72
CA GLY A 354 -4.59 1.29 13.54
C GLY A 354 -4.00 1.01 14.93
N GLY A 355 -3.89 -0.26 15.32
CA GLY A 355 -3.39 -0.66 16.64
C GLY A 355 -4.42 -0.58 17.78
N GLU A 356 -5.69 -0.37 17.45
CA GLU A 356 -6.82 -0.23 18.39
C GLU A 356 -7.75 -1.46 18.38
N GLY A 357 -7.41 -2.50 17.61
CA GLY A 357 -8.19 -3.72 17.43
C GLY A 357 -7.41 -4.99 17.80
N ALA A 358 -7.39 -5.98 16.91
CA ALA A 358 -6.75 -7.28 17.15
C ALA A 358 -5.24 -7.13 17.39
N PRO A 359 -4.70 -7.74 18.45
CA PRO A 359 -3.29 -7.63 18.79
C PRO A 359 -2.42 -8.34 17.74
N GLY A 360 -1.24 -7.78 17.45
CA GLY A 360 -0.27 -8.39 16.53
C GLY A 360 -0.65 -8.30 15.04
N ALA A 361 -1.61 -7.46 14.69
CA ALA A 361 -2.00 -7.22 13.31
C ALA A 361 -0.84 -6.63 12.49
N ILE A 362 -0.57 -7.22 11.32
CA ILE A 362 0.42 -6.73 10.34
C ILE A 362 -0.31 -6.41 9.04
N HIS A 363 -0.61 -7.42 8.21
CA HIS A 363 -1.50 -7.28 7.07
C HIS A 363 -2.86 -7.88 7.43
N VAL A 364 -3.88 -7.08 7.29
CA VAL A 364 -5.28 -7.41 7.61
C VAL A 364 -6.08 -7.41 6.32
N SER A 365 -6.90 -8.42 6.15
CA SER A 365 -7.76 -8.56 4.96
C SER A 365 -9.23 -8.60 5.35
N VAL A 366 -10.06 -7.92 4.59
CA VAL A 366 -11.51 -8.13 4.56
C VAL A 366 -11.80 -9.15 3.47
N MET A 367 -12.51 -10.21 3.83
CA MET A 367 -12.99 -11.26 2.91
C MET A 367 -14.52 -11.12 2.82
N PRO A 368 -15.05 -10.48 1.78
CA PRO A 368 -16.45 -10.05 1.76
C PRO A 368 -17.46 -11.20 1.84
N TRP A 369 -17.07 -12.40 1.48
CA TRP A 369 -17.91 -13.59 1.46
C TRP A 369 -17.81 -14.46 2.73
N LYS A 370 -17.05 -14.02 3.73
CA LYS A 370 -16.90 -14.71 5.02
C LYS A 370 -18.09 -14.45 5.94
#